data_c19755bc9c1bdbc3cd9ae92e655c4826
#
_entry.id   c19755bc9c1bdbc3cd9ae92e655c4826
#
_cell.length_a   1.000
_cell.length_b   1.000
_cell.length_c   1.000
_cell.angle_alpha   90.00
_cell.angle_beta   90.00
_cell.angle_gamma   90.00
#
_symmetry.space_group_name_H-M   'P 1'
#
loop_
_entity.id
_entity.type
_entity.pdbx_description
1 polymer ?
#
loop_
_entity_poly.entity_id
_entity_poly.type
_entity_poly.pdbx_seq_one_letter_code
_entity_poly.pdbx_strand_id
1 'polypeptide(L)'
;PESAGSVPGPACYDRGNTRPTVTDANVFLGRIAADRPLGGGLLQALRAALSEQAIQKHVAEPLGLSTLEAAEAILTVANAKMAGAVRVVSIEKGHDPRQFAYMPFGGGGGLHVCAMMREVGVATGIVPRYPGVTSALGCVMADMRHDAVQTLNQALSDVNFKEVLARIDQLAEACQARLDSAGVRFVAVDENIALDMLFTGQTHTLQVNVQRGQLSADGLRQAFTEAYQNAFGRVLEGPVIRVMNLRYARIGRRPKFDLSVLAPVGAGIMQPLGVQRVYHQGQWWDAQRYARLELPVGANVQGPAILEQADTTVWLEPGFEAKVDAMGNLLVTAQA
;
A
#
# COMPACT_ATOMS: atom_id res chain seq x y z
N PRO A 1 16.01 -1.32 2.03
CA PRO A 1 16.74 -0.07 2.11
C PRO A 1 16.67 0.51 3.52
N GLU A 2 17.75 1.12 3.96
CA GLU A 2 17.81 1.82 5.22
C GLU A 2 17.00 3.12 5.12
N SER A 3 16.22 3.45 6.16
CA SER A 3 15.46 4.69 6.21
C SER A 3 16.21 5.72 7.04
N ALA A 4 16.33 6.93 6.56
CA ALA A 4 16.88 8.05 7.34
C ALA A 4 15.92 8.55 8.43
N GLY A 5 14.69 8.06 8.45
CA GLY A 5 13.64 8.52 9.37
C GLY A 5 13.29 9.99 9.18
N SER A 6 12.83 10.63 10.26
CA SER A 6 12.60 12.09 10.31
C SER A 6 13.73 12.84 11.04
N VAL A 7 14.55 12.12 11.78
CA VAL A 7 15.73 12.62 12.50
C VAL A 7 16.83 11.57 12.34
N PRO A 8 17.94 11.88 11.67
CA PRO A 8 18.24 13.16 11.01
C PRO A 8 17.39 13.45 9.76
N GLY A 9 16.76 12.45 9.13
CA GLY A 9 15.93 12.62 7.95
C GLY A 9 16.73 12.87 6.66
N PRO A 10 16.08 13.36 5.59
CA PRO A 10 16.71 13.84 4.37
C PRO A 10 17.74 14.95 4.63
N ALA A 11 18.74 15.06 3.75
CA ALA A 11 19.74 16.13 3.83
C ALA A 11 19.10 17.52 3.78
N CYS A 12 18.06 17.70 2.95
CA CYS A 12 17.32 18.96 2.84
C CYS A 12 16.59 19.40 4.12
N TYR A 13 16.46 18.54 5.13
CA TYR A 13 15.85 18.92 6.41
C TYR A 13 16.81 19.73 7.32
N ASP A 14 18.09 19.77 6.97
CA ASP A 14 19.14 20.50 7.71
C ASP A 14 19.24 20.03 9.18
N ARG A 15 19.15 18.70 9.39
CA ARG A 15 19.22 18.06 10.71
C ARG A 15 20.47 17.17 10.89
N GLY A 16 21.52 17.47 10.10
CA GLY A 16 22.82 16.80 10.22
C GLY A 16 23.01 15.57 9.31
N ASN A 17 22.02 15.17 8.51
CA ASN A 17 22.24 14.16 7.49
C ASN A 17 22.96 14.74 6.29
N THR A 18 24.01 14.04 5.84
CA THR A 18 24.81 14.40 4.66
C THR A 18 24.65 13.41 3.50
N ARG A 19 23.87 12.32 3.69
CA ARG A 19 23.61 11.33 2.65
C ARG A 19 22.29 11.62 1.93
N PRO A 20 22.23 11.44 0.60
CA PRO A 20 21.02 11.71 -0.16
C PRO A 20 19.93 10.67 0.12
N THR A 21 18.69 11.11 0.04
CA THR A 21 17.49 10.28 0.12
C THR A 21 16.64 10.47 -1.14
N VAL A 22 15.58 9.66 -1.29
CA VAL A 22 14.56 9.84 -2.34
C VAL A 22 13.89 11.22 -2.24
N THR A 23 13.71 11.75 -1.01
CA THR A 23 13.18 13.12 -0.81
C THR A 23 14.14 14.16 -1.36
N ASP A 24 15.44 14.02 -1.11
CA ASP A 24 16.45 14.94 -1.63
C ASP A 24 16.46 14.98 -3.16
N ALA A 25 16.33 13.82 -3.82
CA ALA A 25 16.22 13.75 -5.26
C ALA A 25 14.95 14.47 -5.78
N ASN A 26 13.80 14.30 -5.14
CA ASN A 26 12.56 14.97 -5.53
C ASN A 26 12.61 16.50 -5.30
N VAL A 27 13.26 16.96 -4.21
CA VAL A 27 13.46 18.38 -3.94
C VAL A 27 14.40 19.00 -4.97
N PHE A 28 15.55 18.35 -5.24
CA PHE A 28 16.54 18.86 -6.18
C PHE A 28 16.02 18.91 -7.62
N LEU A 29 15.22 17.92 -8.03
CA LEU A 29 14.57 17.90 -9.34
C LEU A 29 13.36 18.83 -9.45
N GLY A 30 12.97 19.52 -8.37
CA GLY A 30 11.86 20.47 -8.35
C GLY A 30 10.47 19.83 -8.22
N ARG A 31 10.34 18.53 -7.96
CA ARG A 31 9.04 17.87 -7.77
C ARG A 31 8.38 18.19 -6.44
N ILE A 32 9.16 18.61 -5.45
CA ILE A 32 8.71 19.13 -4.16
C ILE A 32 9.17 20.59 -4.08
N ALA A 33 8.24 21.51 -3.85
CA ALA A 33 8.55 22.92 -3.68
C ALA A 33 9.30 23.14 -2.35
N ALA A 34 10.52 23.70 -2.44
CA ALA A 34 11.36 23.94 -1.27
C ALA A 34 10.88 25.12 -0.40
N ASP A 35 10.08 26.01 -0.96
CA ASP A 35 9.52 27.21 -0.33
C ASP A 35 8.26 26.93 0.51
N ARG A 36 7.75 25.72 0.49
CA ARG A 36 6.56 25.34 1.25
C ARG A 36 6.88 24.34 2.36
N PRO A 37 6.25 24.51 3.53
CA PRO A 37 6.42 23.58 4.63
C PRO A 37 5.79 22.24 4.29
N LEU A 38 6.50 21.16 4.60
CA LEU A 38 5.96 19.80 4.58
C LEU A 38 5.44 19.38 5.96
N GLY A 39 4.55 18.39 5.98
CA GLY A 39 4.07 17.80 7.22
C GLY A 39 3.24 18.74 8.09
N GLY A 40 2.40 19.59 7.48
CA GLY A 40 1.52 20.49 8.22
C GLY A 40 2.24 21.64 8.94
N GLY A 41 3.44 22.03 8.46
CA GLY A 41 4.21 23.12 9.07
C GLY A 41 5.33 22.67 10.01
N LEU A 42 5.54 21.37 10.18
CA LEU A 42 6.63 20.81 10.99
C LEU A 42 8.03 21.11 10.42
N LEU A 43 8.11 21.34 9.11
CA LEU A 43 9.31 21.73 8.38
C LEU A 43 9.03 23.06 7.67
N GLN A 44 9.67 24.13 8.12
CA GLN A 44 9.38 25.50 7.64
C GLN A 44 9.93 25.79 6.25
N ALA A 45 11.07 25.19 5.88
CA ALA A 45 11.66 25.29 4.55
C ALA A 45 12.62 24.12 4.31
N LEU A 46 12.75 23.71 3.05
CA LEU A 46 13.69 22.69 2.65
C LEU A 46 14.95 23.34 2.07
N ARG A 47 16.11 22.80 2.41
CA ARG A 47 17.40 23.28 1.92
C ARG A 47 17.82 22.51 0.65
N ALA A 48 17.32 22.92 -0.50
CA ALA A 48 17.63 22.27 -1.78
C ALA A 48 19.14 22.19 -2.08
N ALA A 49 19.94 23.17 -1.65
CA ALA A 49 21.39 23.13 -1.78
C ALA A 49 22.06 21.97 -1.01
N LEU A 50 21.49 21.53 0.13
CA LEU A 50 21.99 20.38 0.86
C LEU A 50 21.66 19.08 0.15
N SER A 51 20.49 18.99 -0.51
CA SER A 51 20.16 17.88 -1.39
C SER A 51 21.14 17.76 -2.54
N GLU A 52 21.43 18.87 -3.24
CA GLU A 52 22.40 18.93 -4.33
C GLU A 52 23.78 18.44 -3.88
N GLN A 53 24.31 18.99 -2.80
CA GLN A 53 25.62 18.59 -2.24
C GLN A 53 25.66 17.11 -1.88
N ALA A 54 24.61 16.60 -1.24
CA ALA A 54 24.53 15.19 -0.85
C ALA A 54 24.50 14.26 -2.08
N ILE A 55 23.71 14.60 -3.10
CA ILE A 55 23.60 13.82 -4.34
C ILE A 55 24.91 13.89 -5.11
N GLN A 56 25.50 15.08 -5.25
CA GLN A 56 26.75 15.26 -5.95
C GLN A 56 27.85 14.40 -5.35
N LYS A 57 28.11 14.55 -4.04
CA LYS A 57 29.19 13.88 -3.33
C LYS A 57 29.06 12.36 -3.27
N HIS A 58 27.83 11.86 -3.03
CA HIS A 58 27.65 10.43 -2.72
C HIS A 58 27.15 9.60 -3.89
N VAL A 59 26.69 10.21 -4.98
CA VAL A 59 26.16 9.51 -6.15
C VAL A 59 26.76 9.98 -7.45
N ALA A 60 26.73 11.29 -7.74
CA ALA A 60 27.18 11.81 -9.02
C ALA A 60 28.69 11.61 -9.24
N GLU A 61 29.52 12.10 -8.31
CA GLU A 61 30.99 11.98 -8.40
C GLU A 61 31.47 10.53 -8.47
N PRO A 62 31.01 9.58 -7.59
CA PRO A 62 31.43 8.20 -7.65
C PRO A 62 31.05 7.48 -8.95
N LEU A 63 29.95 7.90 -9.60
CA LEU A 63 29.44 7.27 -10.83
C LEU A 63 29.83 8.03 -12.12
N GLY A 64 30.46 9.19 -12.00
CA GLY A 64 30.81 10.03 -13.16
C GLY A 64 29.59 10.64 -13.86
N LEU A 65 28.50 10.88 -13.13
CA LEU A 65 27.26 11.46 -13.61
C LEU A 65 27.17 12.96 -13.27
N SER A 66 26.35 13.69 -14.00
CA SER A 66 25.88 14.99 -13.51
C SER A 66 24.97 14.82 -12.29
N THR A 67 24.83 15.87 -11.47
CA THR A 67 23.96 15.83 -10.29
C THR A 67 22.49 15.58 -10.66
N LEU A 68 22.03 16.10 -11.81
CA LEU A 68 20.69 15.84 -12.33
C LEU A 68 20.46 14.39 -12.73
N GLU A 69 21.39 13.80 -13.48
CA GLU A 69 21.33 12.36 -13.83
C GLU A 69 21.37 11.48 -12.60
N ALA A 70 22.20 11.82 -11.61
CA ALA A 70 22.29 11.09 -10.36
C ALA A 70 20.98 11.15 -9.55
N ALA A 71 20.31 12.29 -9.53
CA ALA A 71 19.01 12.46 -8.89
C ALA A 71 17.92 11.62 -9.59
N GLU A 72 17.88 11.63 -10.93
CA GLU A 72 16.97 10.75 -11.69
C GLU A 72 17.27 9.26 -11.49
N ALA A 73 18.53 8.88 -11.42
CA ALA A 73 18.95 7.51 -11.14
C ALA A 73 18.47 7.02 -9.77
N ILE A 74 18.55 7.88 -8.73
CA ILE A 74 18.00 7.55 -7.40
C ILE A 74 16.52 7.20 -7.50
N LEU A 75 15.72 8.02 -8.22
CA LEU A 75 14.28 7.78 -8.37
C LEU A 75 13.98 6.55 -9.23
N THR A 76 14.74 6.32 -10.29
CA THR A 76 14.62 5.14 -11.14
C THR A 76 14.84 3.86 -10.34
N VAL A 77 15.91 3.79 -9.54
CA VAL A 77 16.19 2.65 -8.68
C VAL A 77 15.10 2.45 -7.62
N ALA A 78 14.62 3.54 -7.02
CA ALA A 78 13.53 3.47 -6.04
C ALA A 78 12.24 2.92 -6.68
N ASN A 79 11.86 3.42 -7.86
CA ASN A 79 10.66 2.96 -8.60
C ASN A 79 10.79 1.49 -8.99
N ALA A 80 11.93 1.06 -9.51
CA ALA A 80 12.17 -0.33 -9.88
C ALA A 80 12.05 -1.28 -8.67
N LYS A 81 12.59 -0.89 -7.50
CA LYS A 81 12.44 -1.66 -6.26
C LYS A 81 10.99 -1.73 -5.78
N MET A 82 10.25 -0.62 -5.83
CA MET A 82 8.83 -0.60 -5.46
C MET A 82 8.01 -1.46 -6.42
N ALA A 83 8.24 -1.37 -7.73
CA ALA A 83 7.57 -2.21 -8.72
C ALA A 83 7.87 -3.70 -8.52
N GLY A 84 9.11 -4.05 -8.15
CA GLY A 84 9.48 -5.40 -7.75
C GLY A 84 8.64 -5.91 -6.59
N ALA A 85 8.46 -5.11 -5.55
CA ALA A 85 7.62 -5.49 -4.40
C ALA A 85 6.14 -5.66 -4.78
N VAL A 86 5.60 -4.83 -5.69
CA VAL A 86 4.24 -4.99 -6.22
C VAL A 86 4.10 -6.30 -6.99
N ARG A 87 5.11 -6.68 -7.80
CA ARG A 87 5.09 -7.96 -8.56
C ARG A 87 5.06 -9.18 -7.64
N VAL A 88 5.78 -9.15 -6.51
CA VAL A 88 5.77 -10.23 -5.51
C VAL A 88 4.35 -10.46 -4.94
N VAL A 89 3.61 -9.40 -4.65
CA VAL A 89 2.26 -9.53 -4.07
C VAL A 89 1.15 -9.71 -5.10
N SER A 90 1.45 -9.57 -6.39
CA SER A 90 0.50 -9.74 -7.49
C SER A 90 0.85 -10.93 -8.38
N ILE A 91 1.86 -10.82 -9.22
CA ILE A 91 2.23 -11.82 -10.26
C ILE A 91 2.60 -13.15 -9.61
N GLU A 92 3.41 -13.15 -8.55
CA GLU A 92 3.79 -14.39 -7.86
C GLU A 92 2.60 -15.09 -7.17
N LYS A 93 1.50 -14.36 -6.94
CA LYS A 93 0.23 -14.91 -6.45
C LYS A 93 -0.77 -15.21 -7.57
N GLY A 94 -0.36 -15.13 -8.82
CA GLY A 94 -1.21 -15.43 -9.99
C GLY A 94 -2.15 -14.29 -10.41
N HIS A 95 -1.97 -13.07 -9.90
CA HIS A 95 -2.77 -11.92 -10.29
C HIS A 95 -2.08 -11.11 -11.38
N ASP A 96 -2.79 -10.78 -12.46
CA ASP A 96 -2.30 -9.87 -13.49
C ASP A 96 -2.51 -8.42 -13.02
N PRO A 97 -1.44 -7.65 -12.73
CA PRO A 97 -1.57 -6.28 -12.24
C PRO A 97 -2.30 -5.34 -13.21
N ARG A 98 -2.32 -5.65 -14.52
CA ARG A 98 -3.04 -4.84 -15.53
C ARG A 98 -4.56 -4.81 -15.33
N GLN A 99 -5.10 -5.75 -14.55
CA GLN A 99 -6.52 -5.81 -14.19
C GLN A 99 -6.87 -4.98 -12.95
N PHE A 100 -5.89 -4.30 -12.36
CA PHE A 100 -6.04 -3.54 -11.13
C PHE A 100 -5.72 -2.06 -11.36
N ALA A 101 -6.13 -1.22 -10.42
CA ALA A 101 -5.65 0.14 -10.28
C ALA A 101 -4.50 0.20 -9.26
N TYR A 102 -3.53 1.10 -9.48
CA TYR A 102 -2.47 1.39 -8.54
C TYR A 102 -2.91 2.51 -7.59
N MET A 103 -2.94 2.24 -6.30
CA MET A 103 -3.34 3.23 -5.29
C MET A 103 -2.15 3.60 -4.39
N PRO A 104 -1.39 4.66 -4.72
CA PRO A 104 -0.36 5.18 -3.84
C PRO A 104 -0.97 5.93 -2.66
N PHE A 105 -0.40 5.74 -1.48
CA PHE A 105 -0.77 6.51 -0.28
C PHE A 105 0.47 6.83 0.56
N GLY A 106 0.29 7.59 1.65
CA GLY A 106 1.39 8.19 2.41
C GLY A 106 1.87 9.51 1.79
N GLY A 107 2.75 10.21 2.49
CA GLY A 107 3.22 11.54 2.09
C GLY A 107 3.99 11.59 0.77
N GLY A 108 4.75 10.54 0.44
CA GLY A 108 5.58 10.46 -0.77
C GLY A 108 4.97 9.66 -1.92
N GLY A 109 3.90 8.90 -1.68
CA GLY A 109 3.37 7.97 -2.69
C GLY A 109 2.94 8.63 -3.99
N GLY A 110 2.34 9.82 -3.92
CA GLY A 110 1.89 10.59 -5.07
C GLY A 110 3.01 11.08 -6.00
N LEU A 111 4.26 11.18 -5.51
CA LEU A 111 5.43 11.55 -6.33
C LEU A 111 5.83 10.46 -7.32
N HIS A 112 5.40 9.24 -7.10
CA HIS A 112 5.79 8.06 -7.87
C HIS A 112 4.65 7.49 -8.71
N VAL A 113 3.43 8.07 -8.67
CA VAL A 113 2.23 7.45 -9.26
C VAL A 113 2.40 7.13 -10.74
N CYS A 114 2.82 8.09 -11.56
CA CYS A 114 2.97 7.90 -13.01
C CYS A 114 4.08 6.90 -13.35
N ALA A 115 5.23 7.01 -12.68
CA ALA A 115 6.34 6.07 -12.85
C ALA A 115 5.95 4.65 -12.49
N MET A 116 5.25 4.47 -11.36
CA MET A 116 4.78 3.15 -10.92
C MET A 116 3.71 2.57 -11.85
N MET A 117 2.82 3.38 -12.40
CA MET A 117 1.86 2.93 -13.41
C MET A 117 2.57 2.34 -14.63
N ARG A 118 3.63 3.00 -15.13
CA ARG A 118 4.44 2.48 -16.25
C ARG A 118 5.19 1.21 -15.87
N GLU A 119 5.88 1.21 -14.72
CA GLU A 119 6.70 0.07 -14.27
C GLU A 119 5.88 -1.20 -14.01
N VAL A 120 4.68 -1.06 -13.47
CA VAL A 120 3.79 -2.18 -13.14
C VAL A 120 2.88 -2.55 -14.32
N GLY A 121 2.65 -1.61 -15.25
CA GLY A 121 1.79 -1.81 -16.42
C GLY A 121 0.31 -1.66 -16.13
N VAL A 122 -0.07 -0.83 -15.14
CA VAL A 122 -1.47 -0.53 -14.81
C VAL A 122 -1.97 0.70 -15.55
N ALA A 123 -3.21 0.66 -16.01
CA ALA A 123 -3.80 1.75 -16.80
C ALA A 123 -4.28 2.93 -15.94
N THR A 124 -4.60 2.69 -14.66
CA THR A 124 -5.22 3.68 -13.78
C THR A 124 -4.48 3.77 -12.44
N GLY A 125 -4.15 4.99 -12.04
CA GLY A 125 -3.72 5.33 -10.68
C GLY A 125 -4.86 6.00 -9.91
N ILE A 126 -5.01 5.68 -8.62
CA ILE A 126 -5.99 6.32 -7.75
C ILE A 126 -5.24 6.94 -6.57
N VAL A 127 -5.10 8.26 -6.55
CA VAL A 127 -4.53 8.95 -5.38
C VAL A 127 -5.67 9.35 -4.45
N PRO A 128 -5.81 8.75 -3.26
CA PRO A 128 -6.90 9.07 -2.33
C PRO A 128 -6.93 10.55 -1.97
N ARG A 129 -8.09 11.09 -1.57
CA ARG A 129 -8.21 12.50 -1.16
C ARG A 129 -7.26 12.87 -0.02
N TYR A 130 -7.04 11.97 0.93
CA TYR A 130 -6.17 12.17 2.09
C TYR A 130 -5.11 11.05 2.17
N PRO A 131 -4.12 11.04 1.24
CA PRO A 131 -3.20 9.92 1.15
C PRO A 131 -2.26 9.83 2.34
N GLY A 132 -1.88 10.94 2.96
CA GLY A 132 -1.01 10.96 4.13
C GLY A 132 -1.60 10.29 5.37
N VAL A 133 -2.94 10.20 5.46
CA VAL A 133 -3.66 9.61 6.59
C VAL A 133 -4.54 8.40 6.21
N THR A 134 -4.39 7.86 5.01
CA THR A 134 -5.18 6.70 4.54
C THR A 134 -5.07 5.49 5.47
N SER A 135 -3.86 5.22 6.01
CA SER A 135 -3.67 4.12 6.96
C SER A 135 -4.43 4.37 8.27
N ALA A 136 -4.43 5.60 8.79
CA ALA A 136 -5.21 5.95 9.99
C ALA A 136 -6.71 5.82 9.74
N LEU A 137 -7.20 6.26 8.57
CA LEU A 137 -8.59 6.05 8.15
C LEU A 137 -8.93 4.56 8.09
N GLY A 138 -8.03 3.74 7.51
CA GLY A 138 -8.17 2.29 7.49
C GLY A 138 -8.29 1.68 8.89
N CYS A 139 -7.47 2.12 9.85
CA CYS A 139 -7.55 1.67 11.24
C CYS A 139 -8.88 2.07 11.92
N VAL A 140 -9.38 3.27 11.62
CA VAL A 140 -10.70 3.72 12.14
C VAL A 140 -11.84 2.88 11.59
N MET A 141 -11.75 2.46 10.32
CA MET A 141 -12.79 1.71 9.63
C MET A 141 -12.68 0.19 9.78
N ALA A 142 -11.49 -0.31 10.16
CA ALA A 142 -11.25 -1.73 10.27
C ALA A 142 -12.13 -2.38 11.34
N ASP A 143 -12.61 -3.57 11.04
CA ASP A 143 -13.22 -4.44 12.03
C ASP A 143 -12.15 -4.90 13.04
N MET A 144 -12.56 -5.14 14.27
CA MET A 144 -11.63 -5.65 15.28
C MET A 144 -11.49 -7.17 15.12
N ARG A 145 -10.27 -7.66 15.01
CA ARG A 145 -10.00 -9.07 14.76
C ARG A 145 -8.98 -9.60 15.75
N HIS A 146 -9.30 -10.73 16.36
CA HIS A 146 -8.38 -11.50 17.18
C HIS A 146 -8.15 -12.85 16.56
N ASP A 147 -6.89 -13.15 16.27
CA ASP A 147 -6.43 -14.40 15.68
C ASP A 147 -5.75 -15.27 16.72
N ALA A 148 -5.95 -16.57 16.62
CA ALA A 148 -5.25 -17.58 17.36
C ALA A 148 -4.85 -18.72 16.44
N VAL A 149 -3.67 -19.28 16.66
CA VAL A 149 -3.13 -20.42 15.90
C VAL A 149 -2.68 -21.49 16.88
N GLN A 150 -3.06 -22.74 16.61
CA GLN A 150 -2.60 -23.91 17.36
C GLN A 150 -2.04 -24.95 16.41
N THR A 151 -0.88 -25.48 16.73
CA THR A 151 -0.27 -26.57 15.97
C THR A 151 -0.97 -27.88 16.27
N LEU A 152 -1.33 -28.61 15.22
CA LEU A 152 -1.88 -29.97 15.28
C LEU A 152 -0.84 -31.00 14.78
N ASN A 153 -0.26 -30.76 13.62
CA ASN A 153 0.77 -31.57 12.96
C ASN A 153 0.44 -33.09 12.91
N GLN A 154 -0.76 -33.40 12.43
CA GLN A 154 -1.27 -34.80 12.37
C GLN A 154 -1.65 -35.18 10.94
N ALA A 155 -1.62 -36.48 10.61
CA ALA A 155 -2.27 -36.95 9.39
C ALA A 155 -3.79 -36.73 9.53
N LEU A 156 -4.48 -36.43 8.43
CA LEU A 156 -5.93 -36.19 8.45
C LEU A 156 -6.72 -37.38 9.01
N SER A 157 -6.24 -38.62 8.78
CA SER A 157 -6.80 -39.84 9.34
C SER A 157 -6.76 -39.94 10.88
N ASP A 158 -5.79 -39.24 11.49
CA ASP A 158 -5.49 -39.34 12.91
C ASP A 158 -6.09 -38.20 13.73
N VAL A 159 -6.74 -37.24 13.05
CA VAL A 159 -7.32 -36.06 13.68
C VAL A 159 -8.54 -36.43 14.52
N ASN A 160 -8.49 -36.11 15.80
CA ASN A 160 -9.65 -36.20 16.69
C ASN A 160 -10.53 -34.95 16.56
N PHE A 161 -11.57 -35.03 15.76
CA PHE A 161 -12.44 -33.88 15.50
C PHE A 161 -13.21 -33.37 16.73
N LYS A 162 -13.50 -34.21 17.71
CA LYS A 162 -14.11 -33.77 18.98
C LYS A 162 -13.14 -32.89 19.77
N GLU A 163 -11.87 -33.26 19.79
CA GLU A 163 -10.84 -32.46 20.44
C GLU A 163 -10.60 -31.11 19.68
N VAL A 164 -10.59 -31.13 18.33
CA VAL A 164 -10.47 -29.95 17.52
C VAL A 164 -11.63 -28.99 17.77
N LEU A 165 -12.87 -29.46 17.86
CA LEU A 165 -14.03 -28.64 18.19
C LEU A 165 -13.91 -28.02 19.60
N ALA A 166 -13.51 -28.83 20.61
CA ALA A 166 -13.29 -28.32 21.96
C ALA A 166 -12.20 -27.21 22.01
N ARG A 167 -11.12 -27.40 21.24
CA ARG A 167 -10.08 -26.35 21.09
C ARG A 167 -10.62 -25.08 20.43
N ILE A 168 -11.45 -25.22 19.39
CA ILE A 168 -12.11 -24.07 18.74
C ILE A 168 -12.99 -23.32 19.76
N ASP A 169 -13.74 -24.02 20.61
CA ASP A 169 -14.59 -23.39 21.63
C ASP A 169 -13.74 -22.62 22.66
N GLN A 170 -12.64 -23.18 23.13
CA GLN A 170 -11.69 -22.49 24.01
C GLN A 170 -11.09 -21.23 23.36
N LEU A 171 -10.70 -21.32 22.06
CA LEU A 171 -10.19 -20.17 21.31
C LEU A 171 -11.27 -19.11 21.11
N ALA A 172 -12.52 -19.54 20.87
CA ALA A 172 -13.66 -18.64 20.72
C ALA A 172 -13.92 -17.84 22.00
N GLU A 173 -13.91 -18.49 23.15
CA GLU A 173 -14.05 -17.83 24.46
C GLU A 173 -12.91 -16.84 24.72
N ALA A 174 -11.66 -17.25 24.50
CA ALA A 174 -10.50 -16.40 24.70
C ALA A 174 -10.50 -15.17 23.77
N CYS A 175 -10.86 -15.33 22.51
CA CYS A 175 -10.96 -14.25 21.54
C CYS A 175 -12.16 -13.33 21.84
N GLN A 176 -13.29 -13.90 22.31
CA GLN A 176 -14.46 -13.12 22.71
C GLN A 176 -14.12 -12.22 23.91
N ALA A 177 -13.47 -12.74 24.93
CA ALA A 177 -13.06 -11.96 26.09
C ALA A 177 -12.18 -10.75 25.70
N ARG A 178 -11.31 -10.91 24.69
CA ARG A 178 -10.50 -9.81 24.16
C ARG A 178 -11.35 -8.76 23.43
N LEU A 179 -12.36 -9.18 22.64
CA LEU A 179 -13.29 -8.25 22.01
C LEU A 179 -14.08 -7.47 23.05
N ASP A 180 -14.57 -8.15 24.10
CA ASP A 180 -15.37 -7.54 25.16
C ASP A 180 -14.54 -6.51 25.95
N SER A 181 -13.26 -6.80 26.19
CA SER A 181 -12.34 -5.90 26.90
C SER A 181 -11.98 -4.62 26.13
N ALA A 182 -12.23 -4.58 24.83
CA ALA A 182 -11.90 -3.43 23.98
C ALA A 182 -12.81 -2.22 24.20
N GLY A 183 -13.96 -2.37 24.87
CA GLY A 183 -14.91 -1.27 25.13
C GLY A 183 -15.55 -0.72 23.85
N VAL A 184 -15.55 -1.47 22.74
CA VAL A 184 -16.08 -1.07 21.45
C VAL A 184 -17.40 -1.80 21.18
N ARG A 185 -18.40 -1.07 20.70
CA ARG A 185 -19.67 -1.68 20.28
C ARG A 185 -19.53 -2.33 18.90
N PHE A 186 -19.90 -3.60 18.78
CA PHE A 186 -19.99 -4.32 17.53
C PHE A 186 -21.47 -4.49 17.10
N VAL A 187 -21.72 -4.45 15.80
CA VAL A 187 -23.04 -4.71 15.20
C VAL A 187 -23.25 -6.20 14.93
N ALA A 188 -22.17 -6.95 14.77
CA ALA A 188 -22.14 -8.40 14.63
C ALA A 188 -20.78 -8.93 15.09
N VAL A 189 -20.72 -10.22 15.41
CA VAL A 189 -19.47 -10.93 15.70
C VAL A 189 -19.44 -12.19 14.87
N ASP A 190 -18.45 -12.30 13.99
CA ASP A 190 -18.22 -13.44 13.13
C ASP A 190 -17.09 -14.31 13.64
N GLU A 191 -17.06 -15.57 13.19
CA GLU A 191 -15.91 -16.45 13.35
C GLU A 191 -15.35 -16.87 11.98
N ASN A 192 -14.05 -17.06 11.91
CA ASN A 192 -13.38 -17.67 10.78
C ASN A 192 -12.50 -18.82 11.28
N ILE A 193 -12.74 -20.02 10.75
CA ILE A 193 -11.97 -21.21 11.05
C ILE A 193 -11.22 -21.59 9.78
N ALA A 194 -9.91 -21.80 9.89
CA ALA A 194 -9.11 -22.31 8.80
C ALA A 194 -8.10 -23.33 9.30
N LEU A 195 -7.67 -24.20 8.40
CA LEU A 195 -6.65 -25.20 8.65
C LEU A 195 -5.51 -25.03 7.65
N ASP A 196 -4.27 -25.00 8.15
CA ASP A 196 -3.10 -25.09 7.28
C ASP A 196 -2.89 -26.57 6.95
N MET A 197 -3.04 -26.91 5.68
CA MET A 197 -2.98 -28.31 5.21
C MET A 197 -1.97 -28.45 4.08
N LEU A 198 -1.40 -29.65 3.93
CA LEU A 198 -0.47 -29.99 2.86
C LEU A 198 -0.53 -31.50 2.56
N PHE A 199 -0.03 -31.89 1.40
CA PHE A 199 0.33 -33.28 1.16
C PHE A 199 1.70 -33.58 1.78
N THR A 200 1.84 -34.78 2.37
CA THR A 200 3.12 -35.24 2.92
C THR A 200 4.24 -35.11 1.87
N GLY A 201 5.34 -34.51 2.27
CA GLY A 201 6.48 -34.20 1.40
C GLY A 201 6.50 -32.79 0.83
N GLN A 202 5.43 -32.00 1.01
CA GLN A 202 5.43 -30.58 0.67
C GLN A 202 5.99 -29.73 1.82
N THR A 203 6.56 -28.57 1.48
CA THR A 203 7.11 -27.60 2.44
C THR A 203 6.15 -26.44 2.73
N HIS A 204 5.24 -26.16 1.81
CA HIS A 204 4.29 -25.05 1.94
C HIS A 204 2.88 -25.58 2.20
N THR A 205 2.23 -24.98 3.18
CA THR A 205 0.84 -25.26 3.51
C THR A 205 -0.11 -24.43 2.66
N LEU A 206 -1.26 -25.00 2.37
CA LEU A 206 -2.41 -24.30 1.83
C LEU A 206 -3.40 -24.03 2.97
N GLN A 207 -3.81 -22.77 3.13
CA GLN A 207 -4.84 -22.42 4.10
C GLN A 207 -6.22 -22.75 3.53
N VAL A 208 -6.96 -23.59 4.24
CA VAL A 208 -8.29 -24.07 3.87
C VAL A 208 -9.30 -23.50 4.87
N ASN A 209 -10.18 -22.63 4.41
CA ASN A 209 -11.28 -22.09 5.22
C ASN A 209 -12.39 -23.13 5.32
N VAL A 210 -12.91 -23.33 6.52
CA VAL A 210 -13.96 -24.32 6.78
C VAL A 210 -14.99 -23.78 7.77
N GLN A 211 -16.18 -24.36 7.74
CA GLN A 211 -17.21 -24.14 8.76
C GLN A 211 -17.20 -25.28 9.78
N ARG A 212 -17.74 -25.05 10.97
CA ARG A 212 -17.83 -26.09 12.03
C ARG A 212 -18.42 -27.40 11.54
N GLY A 213 -19.46 -27.35 10.71
CA GLY A 213 -20.12 -28.54 10.14
C GLY A 213 -19.27 -29.34 9.15
N GLN A 214 -18.18 -28.76 8.64
CA GLN A 214 -17.24 -29.43 7.73
C GLN A 214 -16.06 -30.10 8.46
N LEU A 215 -15.99 -29.98 9.78
CA LEU A 215 -14.91 -30.56 10.60
C LEU A 215 -15.10 -32.07 10.76
N SER A 216 -14.80 -32.79 9.68
CA SER A 216 -14.77 -34.25 9.57
C SER A 216 -13.66 -34.64 8.58
N ALA A 217 -13.25 -35.90 8.58
CA ALA A 217 -12.21 -36.36 7.64
C ALA A 217 -12.61 -36.15 6.18
N ASP A 218 -13.84 -36.43 5.83
CA ASP A 218 -14.36 -36.27 4.46
C ASP A 218 -14.55 -34.80 4.11
N GLY A 219 -15.14 -33.99 5.00
CA GLY A 219 -15.33 -32.57 4.79
C GLY A 219 -14.01 -31.82 4.60
N LEU A 220 -12.99 -32.12 5.40
CA LEU A 220 -11.66 -31.52 5.24
C LEU A 220 -10.94 -32.00 3.99
N ARG A 221 -11.08 -33.29 3.64
CA ARG A 221 -10.52 -33.83 2.40
C ARG A 221 -11.12 -33.11 1.19
N GLN A 222 -12.43 -32.96 1.16
CA GLN A 222 -13.11 -32.25 0.08
C GLN A 222 -12.65 -30.79 0.00
N ALA A 223 -12.72 -30.05 1.10
CA ALA A 223 -12.33 -28.64 1.14
C ALA A 223 -10.87 -28.41 0.74
N PHE A 224 -9.95 -29.27 1.18
CA PHE A 224 -8.55 -29.23 0.79
C PHE A 224 -8.36 -29.52 -0.70
N THR A 225 -9.04 -30.56 -1.23
CA THR A 225 -8.96 -30.93 -2.64
C THR A 225 -9.43 -29.79 -3.55
N GLU A 226 -10.55 -29.16 -3.22
CA GLU A 226 -11.07 -28.01 -3.94
C GLU A 226 -10.11 -26.81 -3.89
N ALA A 227 -9.60 -26.49 -2.69
CA ALA A 227 -8.63 -25.41 -2.51
C ALA A 227 -7.32 -25.67 -3.28
N TYR A 228 -6.85 -26.92 -3.27
CA TYR A 228 -5.65 -27.35 -3.96
C TYR A 228 -5.82 -27.27 -5.49
N GLN A 229 -6.96 -27.75 -6.01
CA GLN A 229 -7.30 -27.63 -7.42
C GLN A 229 -7.34 -26.18 -7.88
N ASN A 230 -7.94 -25.31 -7.08
CA ASN A 230 -8.01 -23.86 -7.39
C ASN A 230 -6.65 -23.19 -7.38
N ALA A 231 -5.75 -23.59 -6.47
CA ALA A 231 -4.43 -22.99 -6.34
C ALA A 231 -3.43 -23.51 -7.41
N PHE A 232 -3.50 -24.79 -7.77
CA PHE A 232 -2.47 -25.43 -8.60
C PHE A 232 -2.98 -26.02 -9.91
N GLY A 233 -4.29 -25.95 -10.18
CA GLY A 233 -4.90 -26.47 -11.42
C GLY A 233 -4.99 -27.99 -11.51
N ARG A 234 -4.50 -28.72 -10.51
CA ARG A 234 -4.51 -30.20 -10.44
C ARG A 234 -4.53 -30.67 -8.99
N VAL A 235 -4.97 -31.89 -8.76
CA VAL A 235 -4.90 -32.57 -7.46
C VAL A 235 -3.91 -33.72 -7.54
N LEU A 236 -3.15 -33.93 -6.47
CA LEU A 236 -2.26 -35.10 -6.35
C LEU A 236 -3.04 -36.28 -5.81
N GLU A 237 -2.96 -37.41 -6.49
CA GLU A 237 -3.52 -38.70 -6.01
C GLU A 237 -2.45 -39.46 -5.25
N GLY A 238 -2.85 -40.04 -4.11
CA GLY A 238 -2.03 -40.95 -3.33
C GLY A 238 -1.33 -40.38 -2.09
N PRO A 239 -0.76 -39.15 -2.08
CA PRO A 239 -0.09 -38.65 -0.87
C PRO A 239 -1.05 -38.43 0.28
N VAL A 240 -0.56 -38.69 1.51
CA VAL A 240 -1.32 -38.45 2.74
C VAL A 240 -1.49 -36.95 2.99
N ILE A 241 -2.72 -36.53 3.26
CA ILE A 241 -3.03 -35.17 3.67
C ILE A 241 -2.69 -35.02 5.16
N ARG A 242 -2.00 -33.94 5.50
CA ARG A 242 -1.67 -33.53 6.87
C ARG A 242 -2.32 -32.21 7.22
N VAL A 243 -2.76 -32.11 8.46
CA VAL A 243 -3.24 -30.88 9.10
C VAL A 243 -2.14 -30.37 9.99
N MET A 244 -1.59 -29.20 9.66
CA MET A 244 -0.44 -28.60 10.36
C MET A 244 -0.89 -27.69 11.49
N ASN A 245 -1.79 -26.75 11.20
CA ASN A 245 -2.28 -25.80 12.19
C ASN A 245 -3.79 -25.63 12.10
N LEU A 246 -4.41 -25.41 13.24
CA LEU A 246 -5.74 -24.83 13.37
C LEU A 246 -5.59 -23.31 13.51
N ARG A 247 -6.28 -22.57 12.68
CA ARG A 247 -6.40 -21.10 12.76
C ARG A 247 -7.83 -20.75 13.14
N TYR A 248 -7.96 -19.90 14.12
CA TYR A 248 -9.24 -19.36 14.54
C TYR A 248 -9.17 -17.83 14.57
N ALA A 249 -10.18 -17.17 14.05
CA ALA A 249 -10.32 -15.73 14.19
C ALA A 249 -11.74 -15.35 14.63
N ARG A 250 -11.81 -14.42 15.58
CA ARG A 250 -13.05 -13.78 16.01
C ARG A 250 -13.05 -12.35 15.51
N ILE A 251 -14.12 -11.94 14.83
CA ILE A 251 -14.18 -10.66 14.12
C ILE A 251 -15.38 -9.87 14.63
N GLY A 252 -15.11 -8.82 15.39
CA GLY A 252 -16.13 -7.86 15.83
C GLY A 252 -16.39 -6.81 14.74
N ARG A 253 -17.53 -6.90 14.09
CA ARG A 253 -17.95 -5.96 13.04
C ARG A 253 -18.31 -4.62 13.66
N ARG A 254 -17.61 -3.57 13.25
CA ARG A 254 -17.89 -2.19 13.69
C ARG A 254 -18.96 -1.55 12.81
N PRO A 255 -19.75 -0.61 13.36
CA PRO A 255 -20.59 0.24 12.52
C PRO A 255 -19.70 0.96 11.50
N LYS A 256 -20.04 0.86 10.22
CA LYS A 256 -19.34 1.59 9.16
C LYS A 256 -19.96 2.97 9.03
N PHE A 257 -19.12 4.00 8.99
CA PHE A 257 -19.58 5.35 8.68
C PHE A 257 -19.54 5.59 7.17
N ASP A 258 -20.36 6.49 6.71
CA ASP A 258 -20.41 6.87 5.31
C ASP A 258 -19.17 7.73 4.96
N LEU A 259 -18.34 7.22 4.05
CA LEU A 259 -17.16 7.94 3.56
C LEU A 259 -17.51 9.22 2.78
N SER A 260 -18.77 9.40 2.37
CA SER A 260 -19.20 10.62 1.67
C SER A 260 -18.98 11.88 2.50
N VAL A 261 -18.89 11.76 3.84
CA VAL A 261 -18.54 12.88 4.74
C VAL A 261 -17.13 13.45 4.45
N LEU A 262 -16.28 12.69 3.79
CA LEU A 262 -14.94 13.11 3.36
C LEU A 262 -14.93 13.74 1.96
N ALA A 263 -16.05 13.71 1.24
CA ALA A 263 -16.16 14.28 -0.11
C ALA A 263 -15.97 15.81 -0.10
N PRO A 264 -15.54 16.41 -1.22
CA PRO A 264 -15.45 17.86 -1.35
C PRO A 264 -16.79 18.53 -1.06
N VAL A 265 -16.76 19.62 -0.28
CA VAL A 265 -17.94 20.43 -0.02
C VAL A 265 -17.79 21.74 -0.80
N GLY A 266 -18.79 22.06 -1.63
CA GLY A 266 -18.82 23.29 -2.42
C GLY A 266 -18.15 23.18 -3.79
N ALA A 267 -18.26 24.27 -4.57
CA ALA A 267 -17.60 24.39 -5.86
C ALA A 267 -16.17 24.90 -5.64
N GLY A 268 -15.20 24.01 -5.78
CA GLY A 268 -13.79 24.41 -5.79
C GLY A 268 -13.46 25.26 -7.02
N ILE A 269 -12.28 25.90 -7.02
CA ILE A 269 -11.79 26.70 -8.14
C ILE A 269 -10.50 26.07 -8.65
N MET A 270 -10.45 25.76 -9.94
CA MET A 270 -9.23 25.30 -10.59
C MET A 270 -8.34 26.51 -10.95
N GLN A 271 -7.60 27.02 -9.95
CA GLN A 271 -6.68 28.14 -10.13
C GLN A 271 -5.25 27.68 -9.83
N PRO A 272 -4.29 27.86 -10.77
CA PRO A 272 -2.89 27.60 -10.51
C PRO A 272 -2.33 28.50 -9.39
N LEU A 273 -1.53 27.93 -8.51
CA LEU A 273 -0.75 28.66 -7.49
C LEU A 273 0.49 29.33 -8.09
N GLY A 274 0.90 28.92 -9.27
CA GLY A 274 2.09 29.37 -9.98
C GLY A 274 2.71 28.25 -10.80
N VAL A 275 3.92 28.50 -11.27
CA VAL A 275 4.70 27.56 -12.09
C VAL A 275 5.96 27.16 -11.34
N GLN A 276 6.33 25.90 -11.44
CA GLN A 276 7.54 25.29 -10.88
C GLN A 276 8.34 24.64 -11.99
N ARG A 277 9.64 24.93 -12.08
CA ARG A 277 10.53 24.19 -12.98
C ARG A 277 10.87 22.82 -12.40
N VAL A 278 10.63 21.79 -13.18
CA VAL A 278 10.89 20.39 -12.81
C VAL A 278 11.78 19.74 -13.85
N TYR A 279 12.86 19.09 -13.41
CA TYR A 279 13.67 18.27 -14.30
C TYR A 279 13.11 16.86 -14.37
N HIS A 280 12.86 16.38 -15.58
CA HIS A 280 12.28 15.05 -15.83
C HIS A 280 12.70 14.52 -17.20
N GLN A 281 13.26 13.32 -17.24
CA GLN A 281 13.71 12.64 -18.45
C GLN A 281 14.66 13.49 -19.31
N GLY A 282 15.69 14.04 -18.67
CA GLY A 282 16.75 14.75 -19.36
C GLY A 282 16.43 16.19 -19.75
N GLN A 283 15.26 16.72 -19.39
CA GLN A 283 14.89 18.11 -19.74
C GLN A 283 14.11 18.82 -18.63
N TRP A 284 14.09 20.15 -18.72
CA TRP A 284 13.31 20.99 -17.82
C TRP A 284 11.90 21.22 -18.34
N TRP A 285 10.92 21.12 -17.44
CA TRP A 285 9.51 21.35 -17.68
C TRP A 285 8.97 22.44 -16.77
N ASP A 286 8.07 23.28 -17.29
CA ASP A 286 7.32 24.25 -16.51
C ASP A 286 6.00 23.60 -16.05
N ALA A 287 5.99 23.11 -14.81
CA ALA A 287 4.85 22.42 -14.21
C ALA A 287 3.91 23.41 -13.51
N GLN A 288 2.61 23.32 -13.81
CA GLN A 288 1.60 24.09 -13.09
C GLN A 288 1.43 23.54 -11.67
N ARG A 289 1.32 24.44 -10.68
CA ARG A 289 1.10 24.07 -9.27
C ARG A 289 -0.35 24.32 -8.90
N TYR A 290 -0.97 23.39 -8.19
CA TYR A 290 -2.35 23.50 -7.72
C TYR A 290 -2.49 23.12 -6.24
N ALA A 291 -3.36 23.82 -5.51
CA ALA A 291 -3.84 23.38 -4.21
C ALA A 291 -4.82 22.21 -4.42
N ARG A 292 -4.36 20.99 -4.14
CA ARG A 292 -5.08 19.78 -4.50
C ARG A 292 -6.49 19.71 -3.93
N LEU A 293 -6.69 20.08 -2.66
CA LEU A 293 -7.99 20.00 -1.98
C LEU A 293 -8.99 21.06 -2.45
N GLU A 294 -8.52 22.10 -3.17
CA GLU A 294 -9.35 23.15 -3.74
C GLU A 294 -9.84 22.82 -5.16
N LEU A 295 -9.32 21.77 -5.77
CA LEU A 295 -9.77 21.33 -7.09
C LEU A 295 -11.24 20.87 -7.05
N PRO A 296 -12.10 21.39 -7.96
CA PRO A 296 -13.50 20.97 -8.00
C PRO A 296 -13.64 19.52 -8.47
N VAL A 297 -14.74 18.88 -8.06
CA VAL A 297 -15.16 17.59 -8.62
C VAL A 297 -15.32 17.71 -10.14
N GLY A 298 -14.77 16.75 -10.86
CA GLY A 298 -14.75 16.73 -12.33
C GLY A 298 -13.61 17.52 -12.96
N ALA A 299 -12.81 18.30 -12.19
CA ALA A 299 -11.62 18.95 -12.73
C ALA A 299 -10.68 17.93 -13.36
N ASN A 300 -10.11 18.30 -14.50
CA ASN A 300 -9.09 17.53 -15.21
C ASN A 300 -7.80 18.32 -15.25
N VAL A 301 -6.76 17.86 -14.57
CA VAL A 301 -5.43 18.45 -14.55
C VAL A 301 -4.53 17.68 -15.50
N GLN A 302 -3.90 18.39 -16.41
CA GLN A 302 -2.92 17.80 -17.33
C GLN A 302 -1.50 17.99 -16.81
N GLY A 303 -0.66 16.97 -16.98
CA GLY A 303 0.77 17.06 -16.70
C GLY A 303 1.55 17.79 -17.82
N PRO A 304 2.67 18.44 -17.48
CA PRO A 304 3.33 18.41 -16.18
C PRO A 304 2.64 19.29 -15.12
N ALA A 305 2.33 18.72 -13.97
CA ALA A 305 1.70 19.44 -12.86
C ALA A 305 2.11 18.91 -11.49
N ILE A 306 2.12 19.79 -10.50
CA ILE A 306 2.33 19.48 -9.08
C ILE A 306 1.04 19.81 -8.31
N LEU A 307 0.47 18.81 -7.66
CA LEU A 307 -0.70 19.00 -6.82
C LEU A 307 -0.27 18.90 -5.36
N GLU A 308 -0.38 20.03 -4.68
CA GLU A 308 0.13 20.23 -3.32
C GLU A 308 -0.96 20.07 -2.27
N GLN A 309 -0.62 19.41 -1.18
CA GLN A 309 -1.42 19.25 0.02
C GLN A 309 -0.49 19.27 1.23
N ALA A 310 -0.99 19.59 2.42
CA ALA A 310 -0.16 19.72 3.63
C ALA A 310 0.60 18.41 3.99
N ASP A 311 0.03 17.25 3.69
CA ASP A 311 0.53 15.93 4.04
C ASP A 311 1.09 15.13 2.85
N THR A 312 0.99 15.65 1.62
CA THR A 312 1.45 14.96 0.40
C THR A 312 1.72 15.93 -0.76
N THR A 313 2.49 15.45 -1.72
CA THR A 313 2.63 16.07 -3.04
C THR A 313 2.40 15.01 -4.12
N VAL A 314 1.63 15.35 -5.15
CA VAL A 314 1.45 14.51 -6.33
C VAL A 314 2.19 15.14 -7.50
N TRP A 315 3.10 14.39 -8.11
CA TRP A 315 3.77 14.73 -9.35
C TRP A 315 3.06 14.06 -10.52
N LEU A 316 2.42 14.86 -11.34
CA LEU A 316 1.80 14.43 -12.58
C LEU A 316 2.76 14.70 -13.73
N GLU A 317 3.29 13.62 -14.30
CA GLU A 317 4.29 13.68 -15.36
C GLU A 317 3.71 14.16 -16.68
N PRO A 318 4.53 14.71 -17.60
CA PRO A 318 4.09 14.97 -18.98
C PRO A 318 3.49 13.70 -19.59
N GLY A 319 2.39 13.85 -20.34
CA GLY A 319 1.66 12.74 -20.95
C GLY A 319 0.73 11.98 -20.00
N PHE A 320 0.50 12.51 -18.79
CA PHE A 320 -0.52 12.02 -17.87
C PHE A 320 -1.55 13.08 -17.57
N GLU A 321 -2.73 12.65 -17.18
CA GLU A 321 -3.79 13.51 -16.67
C GLU A 321 -4.39 12.95 -15.39
N ALA A 322 -5.00 13.80 -14.59
CA ALA A 322 -5.67 13.44 -13.35
C ALA A 322 -7.05 14.07 -13.27
N LYS A 323 -8.09 13.25 -13.15
CA LYS A 323 -9.47 13.70 -12.97
C LYS A 323 -9.89 13.57 -11.52
N VAL A 324 -10.51 14.61 -10.97
CA VAL A 324 -11.06 14.60 -9.60
C VAL A 324 -12.42 13.89 -9.62
N ASP A 325 -12.56 12.79 -8.86
CA ASP A 325 -13.82 12.05 -8.73
C ASP A 325 -14.77 12.71 -7.70
N ALA A 326 -15.97 12.13 -7.53
CA ALA A 326 -16.99 12.62 -6.60
C ALA A 326 -16.54 12.61 -5.13
N MET A 327 -15.55 11.78 -4.78
CA MET A 327 -14.97 11.68 -3.43
C MET A 327 -13.72 12.55 -3.25
N GLY A 328 -13.31 13.28 -4.30
CA GLY A 328 -12.09 14.09 -4.31
C GLY A 328 -10.80 13.29 -4.47
N ASN A 329 -10.88 12.02 -4.89
CA ASN A 329 -9.71 11.28 -5.30
C ASN A 329 -9.25 11.73 -6.68
N LEU A 330 -7.95 11.53 -6.98
CA LEU A 330 -7.43 11.75 -8.33
C LEU A 330 -7.40 10.41 -9.08
N LEU A 331 -8.10 10.34 -10.18
CA LEU A 331 -8.00 9.25 -11.15
C LEU A 331 -6.94 9.64 -12.18
N VAL A 332 -5.78 9.03 -12.10
CA VAL A 332 -4.62 9.29 -12.96
C VAL A 332 -4.62 8.32 -14.12
N THR A 333 -4.50 8.82 -15.34
CA THR A 333 -4.40 8.02 -16.58
C THR A 333 -3.33 8.60 -17.50
N ALA A 334 -2.77 7.77 -18.37
CA ALA A 334 -1.96 8.27 -19.48
C ALA A 334 -2.88 8.98 -20.49
N GLN A 335 -2.38 10.07 -21.08
CA GLN A 335 -3.06 10.73 -22.21
C GLN A 335 -2.99 9.82 -23.43
N ALA A 336 -4.07 9.78 -24.20
CA ALA A 336 -4.18 8.99 -25.43
C ALA A 336 -3.26 9.49 -26.56
#